data_79c176c28cea96124f2ba1fc9362fc1c
#
_entry.id   79c176c28cea96124f2ba1fc9362fc1c
#
_cell.length_a   1.000
_cell.length_b   1.000
_cell.length_c   1.000
_cell.angle_alpha   90.00
_cell.angle_beta   90.00
_cell.angle_gamma   90.00
#
_symmetry.space_group_name_H-M   'P 1'
#
loop_
_entity.id
_entity.type
_entity.pdbx_description
1 polymer ?
#
loop_
_entity_poly.entity_id
_entity_poly.type
_entity_poly.pdbx_seq_one_letter_code
_entity_poly.pdbx_strand_id
1 'polypeptide(L)'
;HIDSIVGRTVADFLELSISEEGKYYDNSECKVLPNSRYGLVTFVDLGPQVQVSSRNNILLTRVQGRDYTRKEYISGGDLEITINGKITSKYPDVYPEAEVSKFIRLIQYKGVIDCDNTVLRQFNISRLIIQGYTLQPTDCRNVQPYSLNCVAVEPSEAVELKLAEQEKVDTAIKHTNKWIKYVKFGTEVIDPASLLKLTRLWV
;
A
#
# COMPACT_ATOMS: atom_id res chain seq x y z
N HIS A 1 -18.25 26.00 -5.29
CA HIS A 1 -19.12 26.26 -4.13
C HIS A 1 -19.51 24.92 -3.56
N ILE A 2 -18.92 24.59 -2.43
CA ILE A 2 -19.29 23.41 -1.66
C ILE A 2 -20.50 23.82 -0.83
N ASP A 3 -21.60 23.10 -1.00
CA ASP A 3 -22.84 23.38 -0.29
C ASP A 3 -22.62 23.26 1.22
N SER A 4 -23.21 24.22 1.95
CA SER A 4 -23.12 24.21 3.41
C SER A 4 -23.92 23.05 4.00
N ILE A 5 -23.26 22.17 4.72
CA ILE A 5 -23.93 21.19 5.57
C ILE A 5 -24.33 21.90 6.86
N VAL A 6 -25.63 21.96 7.14
CA VAL A 6 -26.17 22.54 8.40
C VAL A 6 -25.77 24.01 8.60
N GLY A 7 -25.74 24.83 7.53
CA GLY A 7 -25.47 26.25 7.63
C GLY A 7 -24.03 26.63 7.99
N ARG A 8 -23.09 25.69 8.00
CA ARG A 8 -21.66 25.95 8.15
C ARG A 8 -20.96 25.78 6.80
N THR A 9 -20.12 26.73 6.43
CA THR A 9 -19.25 26.60 5.27
C THR A 9 -18.31 25.44 5.51
N VAL A 10 -18.32 24.43 4.65
CA VAL A 10 -17.36 23.34 4.71
C VAL A 10 -16.00 23.90 4.32
N ALA A 11 -15.05 23.84 5.25
CA ALA A 11 -13.74 24.46 5.06
C ALA A 11 -12.85 23.61 4.14
N ASP A 12 -13.10 22.31 4.05
CA ASP A 12 -12.27 21.37 3.29
C ASP A 12 -13.09 20.16 2.81
N PHE A 13 -12.61 19.53 1.77
CA PHE A 13 -13.17 18.29 1.24
C PHE A 13 -12.04 17.30 0.97
N LEU A 14 -12.36 16.04 0.93
CA LEU A 14 -11.47 14.97 0.49
C LEU A 14 -12.13 14.21 -0.64
N GLU A 15 -11.43 14.13 -1.75
CA GLU A 15 -11.79 13.26 -2.85
C GLU A 15 -10.76 12.15 -2.98
N LEU A 16 -11.21 10.90 -2.96
CA LEU A 16 -10.40 9.73 -3.20
C LEU A 16 -10.94 9.02 -4.43
N SER A 17 -10.09 8.80 -5.42
CA SER A 17 -10.51 8.17 -6.67
C SER A 17 -9.55 7.07 -7.11
N ILE A 18 -10.12 6.04 -7.72
CA ILE A 18 -9.39 4.96 -8.37
C ILE A 18 -9.49 5.17 -9.86
N SER A 19 -8.32 5.34 -10.53
CA SER A 19 -8.26 5.49 -11.97
C SER A 19 -8.61 4.19 -12.69
N GLU A 20 -9.28 4.26 -13.84
CA GLU A 20 -9.53 3.10 -14.71
C GLU A 20 -8.23 2.47 -15.25
N GLU A 21 -7.21 3.29 -15.46
CA GLU A 21 -5.88 2.85 -15.90
C GLU A 21 -5.02 2.32 -14.75
N GLY A 22 -5.52 2.36 -13.53
CA GLY A 22 -4.83 1.90 -12.33
C GLY A 22 -4.50 0.41 -12.40
N LYS A 23 -3.52 0.01 -11.62
CA LYS A 23 -3.15 -1.40 -11.42
C LYS A 23 -3.37 -1.76 -9.96
N TYR A 24 -3.92 -2.92 -9.71
CA TYR A 24 -4.11 -3.44 -8.36
C TYR A 24 -3.49 -4.82 -8.19
N TYR A 25 -3.18 -5.17 -6.94
CA TYR A 25 -2.70 -6.49 -6.61
C TYR A 25 -3.86 -7.44 -6.30
N ASP A 26 -3.92 -8.55 -7.04
CA ASP A 26 -4.86 -9.64 -6.74
C ASP A 26 -4.15 -10.73 -5.92
N ASN A 27 -4.65 -10.93 -4.69
CA ASN A 27 -4.11 -11.95 -3.79
C ASN A 27 -4.38 -13.38 -4.26
N SER A 28 -5.46 -13.61 -5.02
CA SER A 28 -5.84 -14.93 -5.48
C SER A 28 -4.94 -15.42 -6.61
N GLU A 29 -4.54 -14.52 -7.48
CA GLU A 29 -3.65 -14.83 -8.60
C GLU A 29 -2.19 -14.49 -8.32
N CYS A 30 -1.89 -13.82 -7.19
CA CYS A 30 -0.57 -13.30 -6.84
C CYS A 30 0.07 -12.47 -7.97
N LYS A 31 -0.74 -11.63 -8.62
CA LYS A 31 -0.33 -10.82 -9.78
C LYS A 31 -0.84 -9.40 -9.68
N VAL A 32 -0.14 -8.50 -10.37
CA VAL A 32 -0.62 -7.13 -10.61
C VAL A 32 -1.47 -7.14 -11.86
N LEU A 33 -2.75 -6.81 -11.69
CA LEU A 33 -3.76 -6.79 -12.76
C LEU A 33 -4.19 -5.35 -13.07
N PRO A 34 -4.60 -5.06 -14.31
CA PRO A 34 -5.23 -3.79 -14.63
C PRO A 34 -6.57 -3.67 -13.90
N ASN A 35 -6.97 -2.43 -13.61
CA ASN A 35 -8.20 -2.12 -12.86
C ASN A 35 -9.47 -2.36 -13.71
N SER A 36 -9.70 -3.60 -14.14
CA SER A 36 -10.96 -3.99 -14.80
C SER A 36 -12.07 -4.38 -13.80
N ARG A 37 -11.69 -4.78 -12.59
CA ARG A 37 -12.61 -5.30 -11.56
C ARG A 37 -13.29 -4.21 -10.76
N TYR A 38 -12.55 -3.16 -10.39
CA TYR A 38 -13.07 -2.11 -9.50
C TYR A 38 -13.72 -0.97 -10.29
N GLY A 39 -13.26 -0.72 -11.54
CA GLY A 39 -13.70 0.39 -12.36
C GLY A 39 -13.33 1.75 -11.76
N LEU A 40 -13.90 2.81 -12.29
CA LEU A 40 -13.80 4.14 -11.72
C LEU A 40 -14.64 4.20 -10.44
N VAL A 41 -13.99 4.44 -9.30
CA VAL A 41 -14.66 4.66 -8.01
C VAL A 41 -14.21 6.01 -7.48
N THR A 42 -15.16 6.88 -7.23
CA THR A 42 -14.89 8.18 -6.59
C THR A 42 -15.66 8.26 -5.28
N PHE A 43 -14.95 8.58 -4.22
CA PHE A 43 -15.49 8.80 -2.89
C PHE A 43 -15.17 10.23 -2.45
N VAL A 44 -16.19 10.95 -1.99
CA VAL A 44 -16.05 12.33 -1.52
C VAL A 44 -16.53 12.43 -0.08
N ASP A 45 -15.71 12.96 0.80
CA ASP A 45 -16.07 13.33 2.17
C ASP A 45 -16.04 14.86 2.34
N LEU A 46 -17.05 15.38 3.00
CA LEU A 46 -17.24 16.81 3.25
C LEU A 46 -16.90 17.13 4.70
N GLY A 47 -15.65 17.41 4.97
CA GLY A 47 -15.18 17.80 6.30
C GLY A 47 -14.36 16.73 7.01
N PRO A 48 -13.45 16.06 6.30
CA PRO A 48 -12.51 15.12 6.88
C PRO A 48 -11.50 15.84 7.77
N GLN A 49 -10.99 15.13 8.76
CA GLN A 49 -9.83 15.55 9.52
C GLN A 49 -8.60 14.87 8.92
N VAL A 50 -7.79 15.63 8.22
CA VAL A 50 -6.56 15.13 7.57
C VAL A 50 -5.36 15.57 8.41
N GLN A 51 -4.57 14.59 8.85
CA GLN A 51 -3.32 14.80 9.56
C GLN A 51 -2.18 14.23 8.73
N VAL A 52 -1.15 15.04 8.50
CA VAL A 52 0.07 14.63 7.81
C VAL A 52 1.20 14.61 8.83
N SER A 53 1.94 13.52 8.89
CA SER A 53 3.11 13.35 9.75
C SER A 53 4.29 12.81 8.93
N SER A 54 5.49 13.22 9.31
CA SER A 54 6.73 12.72 8.75
C SER A 54 7.79 12.60 9.81
N ARG A 55 8.68 11.65 9.66
CA ARG A 55 9.79 11.43 10.57
C ARG A 55 11.09 11.38 9.82
N ASN A 56 11.96 12.37 10.03
CA ASN A 56 13.28 12.38 9.43
C ASN A 56 14.16 11.24 9.97
N ASN A 57 14.88 10.60 9.07
CA ASN A 57 15.87 9.58 9.40
C ASN A 57 17.22 10.27 9.74
N ILE A 58 17.51 10.34 11.04
CA ILE A 58 18.72 10.98 11.56
C ILE A 58 19.54 9.93 12.29
N LEU A 59 20.79 9.75 11.88
CA LEU A 59 21.76 8.91 12.58
C LEU A 59 22.37 9.71 13.74
N LEU A 60 22.30 9.16 14.94
CA LEU A 60 22.88 9.72 16.16
C LEU A 60 24.08 8.88 16.59
N THR A 61 25.30 9.39 16.38
CA THR A 61 26.53 8.70 16.77
C THR A 61 27.08 9.27 18.07
N ARG A 62 27.22 8.41 19.08
CA ARG A 62 27.90 8.79 20.34
C ARG A 62 29.39 8.80 20.13
N VAL A 63 30.06 9.90 20.51
CA VAL A 63 31.50 10.04 20.46
C VAL A 63 32.01 10.11 21.89
N GLN A 64 33.00 9.27 22.19
CA GLN A 64 33.62 9.24 23.51
C GLN A 64 34.26 10.58 23.85
N GLY A 65 34.01 11.10 25.05
CA GLY A 65 34.53 12.40 25.51
C GLY A 65 33.74 13.63 25.04
N ARG A 66 32.56 13.43 24.47
CA ARG A 66 31.61 14.51 24.11
C ARG A 66 30.27 14.31 24.78
N ASP A 67 29.69 15.38 25.31
CA ASP A 67 28.38 15.37 25.93
C ASP A 67 27.23 15.26 24.88
N TYR A 68 27.49 15.70 23.65
CA TYR A 68 26.50 15.69 22.57
C TYR A 68 26.84 14.67 21.47
N THR A 69 25.82 13.97 21.00
CA THR A 69 25.93 13.05 19.85
C THR A 69 26.19 13.81 18.55
N ARG A 70 26.99 13.25 17.67
CA ARG A 70 27.06 13.67 16.26
C ARG A 70 25.77 13.29 15.56
N LYS A 71 25.17 14.24 14.84
CA LYS A 71 23.91 14.09 14.13
C LYS A 71 24.17 14.11 12.64
N GLU A 72 23.78 13.06 11.96
CA GLU A 72 23.90 12.94 10.51
C GLU A 72 22.51 12.75 9.93
N TYR A 73 22.10 13.64 9.02
CA TYR A 73 20.83 13.54 8.31
C TYR A 73 20.99 12.56 7.16
N ILE A 74 20.20 11.50 7.13
CA ILE A 74 20.27 10.47 6.10
C ILE A 74 19.25 10.76 5.00
N SER A 75 17.97 10.93 5.37
CA SER A 75 16.88 11.18 4.43
C SER A 75 15.66 11.75 5.14
N GLY A 76 14.73 12.35 4.39
CA GLY A 76 13.35 12.53 4.83
C GLY A 76 12.69 11.16 5.01
N GLY A 77 11.77 11.05 5.93
CA GLY A 77 10.92 9.86 6.03
C GLY A 77 9.73 9.97 5.10
N ASP A 78 9.00 8.88 4.98
CA ASP A 78 7.73 8.86 4.27
C ASP A 78 6.71 9.80 4.94
N LEU A 79 5.82 10.35 4.14
CA LEU A 79 4.71 11.13 4.63
C LEU A 79 3.55 10.17 4.98
N GLU A 80 3.31 10.04 6.27
CA GLU A 80 2.18 9.27 6.80
C GLU A 80 0.96 10.18 6.93
N ILE A 81 -0.18 9.70 6.44
CA ILE A 81 -1.42 10.46 6.37
C ILE A 81 -2.48 9.70 7.16
N THR A 82 -3.03 10.35 8.18
CA THR A 82 -4.18 9.83 8.91
C THR A 82 -5.41 10.66 8.55
N ILE A 83 -6.44 10.00 8.06
CA ILE A 83 -7.69 10.61 7.63
C ILE A 83 -8.81 10.08 8.52
N ASN A 84 -9.48 10.96 9.24
CA ASN A 84 -10.65 10.64 10.04
C ASN A 84 -11.86 11.38 9.45
N GLY A 85 -12.86 10.63 9.05
CA GLY A 85 -14.05 11.18 8.41
C GLY A 85 -15.33 10.50 8.84
N LYS A 86 -16.43 10.96 8.24
CA LYS A 86 -17.77 10.45 8.52
C LYS A 86 -18.57 10.37 7.24
N ILE A 87 -19.02 9.18 6.91
CA ILE A 87 -19.95 8.95 5.80
C ILE A 87 -21.35 9.23 6.34
N THR A 88 -22.05 10.21 5.77
CA THR A 88 -23.37 10.62 6.23
C THR A 88 -24.43 10.38 5.16
N SER A 89 -25.60 9.95 5.58
CA SER A 89 -26.78 9.87 4.73
C SER A 89 -27.51 11.21 4.67
N LYS A 90 -28.14 11.48 3.56
CA LYS A 90 -29.05 12.63 3.40
C LYS A 90 -30.28 12.55 4.33
N TYR A 91 -30.69 11.34 4.69
CA TYR A 91 -31.86 11.12 5.54
C TYR A 91 -31.42 10.68 6.94
N PRO A 92 -32.03 11.25 8.01
CA PRO A 92 -31.58 11.02 9.40
C PRO A 92 -31.74 9.56 9.86
N ASP A 93 -32.69 8.82 9.32
CA ASP A 93 -32.98 7.46 9.78
C ASP A 93 -32.47 6.36 8.83
N VAL A 94 -31.79 6.75 7.76
CA VAL A 94 -31.33 5.81 6.72
C VAL A 94 -29.81 5.69 6.77
N TYR A 95 -29.32 4.46 6.87
CA TYR A 95 -27.90 4.15 6.75
C TYR A 95 -27.37 4.44 5.36
N PRO A 96 -26.19 5.08 5.20
CA PRO A 96 -25.61 5.43 3.91
C PRO A 96 -24.98 4.23 3.19
N GLU A 97 -25.75 3.18 2.93
CA GLU A 97 -25.27 1.89 2.40
C GLU A 97 -24.54 2.04 1.06
N ALA A 98 -25.05 2.86 0.17
CA ALA A 98 -24.45 3.09 -1.15
C ALA A 98 -23.05 3.72 -1.05
N GLU A 99 -22.90 4.74 -0.20
CA GLU A 99 -21.61 5.44 -0.01
C GLU A 99 -20.63 4.58 0.78
N VAL A 100 -21.10 3.84 1.77
CA VAL A 100 -20.29 2.86 2.51
C VAL A 100 -19.81 1.74 1.57
N SER A 101 -20.66 1.26 0.67
CA SER A 101 -20.25 0.25 -0.33
C SER A 101 -19.19 0.77 -1.28
N LYS A 102 -19.28 2.03 -1.73
CA LYS A 102 -18.22 2.67 -2.54
C LYS A 102 -16.91 2.77 -1.74
N PHE A 103 -17.00 3.20 -0.48
CA PHE A 103 -15.86 3.29 0.40
C PHE A 103 -15.20 1.92 0.64
N ILE A 104 -15.98 0.87 0.86
CA ILE A 104 -15.46 -0.51 1.01
C ILE A 104 -14.73 -0.95 -0.26
N ARG A 105 -15.26 -0.67 -1.44
CA ARG A 105 -14.57 -0.98 -2.71
C ARG A 105 -13.25 -0.24 -2.82
N LEU A 106 -13.19 1.01 -2.38
CA LEU A 106 -11.97 1.82 -2.37
C LEU A 106 -10.92 1.26 -1.41
N ILE A 107 -11.29 0.89 -0.19
CA ILE A 107 -10.33 0.33 0.79
C ILE A 107 -9.87 -1.10 0.45
N GLN A 108 -10.67 -1.84 -0.31
CA GLN A 108 -10.28 -3.16 -0.81
C GLN A 108 -9.31 -3.09 -1.99
N TYR A 109 -9.20 -1.92 -2.62
CA TYR A 109 -8.27 -1.69 -3.72
C TYR A 109 -6.84 -1.66 -3.20
N LYS A 110 -6.01 -2.57 -3.68
CA LYS A 110 -4.60 -2.69 -3.29
C LYS A 110 -3.70 -2.05 -4.35
N GLY A 111 -3.85 -0.78 -4.51
CA GLY A 111 -3.10 0.00 -5.49
C GLY A 111 -2.94 1.44 -5.05
N VAL A 112 -2.51 2.25 -5.97
CA VAL A 112 -2.36 3.69 -5.78
C VAL A 112 -3.72 4.36 -6.00
N ILE A 113 -4.11 5.21 -5.06
CA ILE A 113 -5.35 5.97 -5.06
C ILE A 113 -4.99 7.43 -5.29
N ASP A 114 -5.67 8.06 -6.21
CA ASP A 114 -5.56 9.49 -6.42
C ASP A 114 -6.34 10.22 -5.32
N CYS A 115 -5.76 11.26 -4.76
CA CYS A 115 -6.37 12.03 -3.69
C CYS A 115 -6.33 13.52 -3.98
N ASP A 116 -7.39 14.20 -3.59
CA ASP A 116 -7.49 15.66 -3.65
C ASP A 116 -8.04 16.21 -2.34
N ASN A 117 -7.25 17.07 -1.71
CA ASN A 117 -7.57 17.76 -0.48
C ASN A 117 -6.67 19.00 -0.34
N THR A 118 -7.17 20.06 0.27
CA THR A 118 -6.43 21.32 0.42
C THR A 118 -5.13 21.16 1.21
N VAL A 119 -5.13 20.39 2.29
CA VAL A 119 -3.94 20.13 3.09
C VAL A 119 -2.93 19.29 2.31
N LEU A 120 -3.39 18.22 1.65
CA LEU A 120 -2.52 17.34 0.87
C LEU A 120 -1.86 18.06 -0.31
N ARG A 121 -2.58 18.96 -0.97
CA ARG A 121 -2.02 19.82 -2.03
C ARG A 121 -0.85 20.68 -1.57
N GLN A 122 -0.87 21.19 -0.32
CA GLN A 122 0.24 21.97 0.24
C GLN A 122 1.53 21.15 0.40
N PHE A 123 1.39 19.85 0.60
CA PHE A 123 2.51 18.90 0.67
C PHE A 123 2.84 18.26 -0.69
N ASN A 124 2.20 18.69 -1.79
CA ASN A 124 2.32 18.10 -3.14
C ASN A 124 1.94 16.61 -3.19
N ILE A 125 1.04 16.18 -2.30
CA ILE A 125 0.55 14.81 -2.26
C ILE A 125 -0.69 14.72 -3.14
N SER A 126 -0.60 14.01 -4.25
CA SER A 126 -1.71 13.73 -5.16
C SER A 126 -2.08 12.25 -5.20
N ARG A 127 -1.21 11.38 -4.68
CA ARG A 127 -1.38 9.94 -4.69
C ARG A 127 -1.02 9.33 -3.35
N LEU A 128 -1.78 8.34 -2.94
CA LEU A 128 -1.59 7.65 -1.67
C LEU A 128 -1.84 6.14 -1.80
N ILE A 129 -1.31 5.38 -0.84
CA ILE A 129 -1.59 3.97 -0.65
C ILE A 129 -2.19 3.77 0.73
N ILE A 130 -3.31 3.06 0.83
CA ILE A 130 -3.94 2.74 2.10
C ILE A 130 -3.15 1.61 2.76
N GLN A 131 -2.61 1.86 3.94
CA GLN A 131 -1.96 0.84 4.77
C GLN A 131 -2.96 0.16 5.71
N GLY A 132 -3.92 0.92 6.22
CA GLY A 132 -4.89 0.39 7.15
C GLY A 132 -6.16 1.24 7.20
N TYR A 133 -7.22 0.63 7.70
CA TYR A 133 -8.50 1.32 7.88
C TYR A 133 -9.23 0.79 9.10
N THR A 134 -10.11 1.62 9.64
CA THR A 134 -11.01 1.25 10.73
C THR A 134 -12.37 1.86 10.45
N LEU A 135 -13.41 1.02 10.48
CA LEU A 135 -14.80 1.45 10.52
C LEU A 135 -15.27 1.37 11.97
N GLN A 136 -15.52 2.53 12.56
CA GLN A 136 -15.91 2.61 13.97
C GLN A 136 -17.40 2.31 14.12
N PRO A 137 -17.80 1.60 15.17
CA PRO A 137 -19.23 1.45 15.49
C PRO A 137 -19.83 2.82 15.83
N THR A 138 -21.11 2.99 15.52
CA THR A 138 -21.84 4.23 15.80
C THR A 138 -23.23 3.92 16.31
N ASP A 139 -23.72 4.74 17.22
CA ASP A 139 -25.11 4.69 17.69
C ASP A 139 -26.07 5.43 16.75
N CYS A 140 -25.55 6.22 15.82
CA CYS A 140 -26.33 6.98 14.86
C CYS A 140 -26.51 6.17 13.57
N ARG A 141 -27.76 5.92 13.16
CA ARG A 141 -28.07 5.15 11.95
C ARG A 141 -27.61 5.82 10.65
N ASN A 142 -27.57 7.14 10.61
CA ASN A 142 -27.27 7.90 9.39
C ASN A 142 -25.79 8.28 9.24
N VAL A 143 -24.93 7.85 10.15
CA VAL A 143 -23.52 8.22 10.15
C VAL A 143 -22.65 6.99 10.34
N GLN A 144 -21.66 6.81 9.47
CA GLN A 144 -20.62 5.81 9.61
C GLN A 144 -19.27 6.51 9.73
N PRO A 145 -18.67 6.60 10.91
CA PRO A 145 -17.32 7.13 11.06
C PRO A 145 -16.29 6.13 10.53
N TYR A 146 -15.20 6.67 9.98
CA TYR A 146 -14.08 5.88 9.49
C TYR A 146 -12.75 6.54 9.81
N SER A 147 -11.70 5.74 9.83
CA SER A 147 -10.31 6.17 9.93
C SER A 147 -9.48 5.43 8.90
N LEU A 148 -8.64 6.17 8.16
CA LEU A 148 -7.68 5.63 7.21
C LEU A 148 -6.27 6.00 7.61
N ASN A 149 -5.36 5.05 7.51
CA ASN A 149 -3.92 5.27 7.60
C ASN A 149 -3.32 5.01 6.21
N CYS A 150 -2.70 6.04 5.66
CA CYS A 150 -2.18 6.04 4.30
C CYS A 150 -0.73 6.51 4.29
N VAL A 151 -0.03 6.19 3.22
CA VAL A 151 1.30 6.71 2.93
C VAL A 151 1.27 7.42 1.59
N ALA A 152 1.91 8.58 1.53
CA ALA A 152 2.05 9.33 0.29
C ALA A 152 2.98 8.62 -0.68
N VAL A 153 2.62 8.70 -1.96
CA VAL A 153 3.45 8.21 -3.06
C VAL A 153 4.10 9.40 -3.75
N GLU A 154 5.40 9.35 -3.93
CA GLU A 154 6.11 10.43 -4.62
C GLU A 154 5.61 10.57 -6.08
N PRO A 155 5.33 11.79 -6.57
CA PRO A 155 4.79 11.99 -7.93
C PRO A 155 5.69 11.46 -9.05
N SER A 156 7.01 11.46 -8.83
CA SER A 156 8.02 10.96 -9.76
C SER A 156 8.21 9.44 -9.72
N GLU A 157 7.71 8.79 -8.66
CA GLU A 157 7.84 7.36 -8.50
C GLU A 157 6.82 6.67 -9.41
N ALA A 158 7.31 6.05 -10.49
CA ALA A 158 6.53 5.03 -11.18
C ALA A 158 6.40 3.86 -10.20
N VAL A 159 5.30 3.83 -9.44
CA VAL A 159 5.04 2.75 -8.50
C VAL A 159 4.85 1.47 -9.28
N GLU A 160 5.94 0.84 -9.62
CA GLU A 160 5.93 -0.58 -9.81
C GLU A 160 5.67 -1.17 -8.42
N LEU A 161 4.43 -1.57 -8.16
CA LEU A 161 4.11 -2.48 -7.07
C LEU A 161 4.87 -3.78 -7.36
N LYS A 162 6.17 -3.76 -7.16
CA LYS A 162 7.01 -4.95 -7.14
C LYS A 162 6.69 -5.65 -5.85
N LEU A 163 5.91 -6.68 -5.97
CA LEU A 163 5.70 -7.61 -4.89
C LEU A 163 7.05 -8.16 -4.48
N ALA A 164 7.51 -7.75 -3.31
CA ALA A 164 8.71 -8.31 -2.69
C ALA A 164 8.63 -9.85 -2.59
N GLU A 165 7.43 -10.41 -2.62
CA GLU A 165 7.19 -11.86 -2.67
C GLU A 165 7.40 -12.48 -4.05
N GLN A 166 7.04 -11.81 -5.15
CA GLN A 166 7.34 -12.35 -6.49
C GLN A 166 8.83 -12.42 -6.75
N GLU A 167 9.59 -11.43 -6.33
CA GLU A 167 11.05 -11.44 -6.47
C GLU A 167 11.69 -12.56 -5.61
N LYS A 168 11.16 -12.81 -4.41
CA LYS A 168 11.56 -13.94 -3.56
C LYS A 168 11.17 -15.28 -4.15
N VAL A 169 9.96 -15.41 -4.71
CA VAL A 169 9.47 -16.63 -5.34
C VAL A 169 10.26 -16.91 -6.64
N ASP A 170 10.47 -15.91 -7.49
CA ASP A 170 11.27 -16.07 -8.71
C ASP A 170 12.74 -16.42 -8.39
N THR A 171 13.30 -15.83 -7.34
CA THR A 171 14.63 -16.18 -6.86
C THR A 171 14.67 -17.59 -6.29
N ALA A 172 13.66 -17.99 -5.50
CA ALA A 172 13.52 -19.33 -4.97
C ALA A 172 13.33 -20.38 -6.10
N ILE A 173 12.50 -20.07 -7.10
CA ILE A 173 12.31 -20.93 -8.29
C ILE A 173 13.60 -21.05 -9.08
N LYS A 174 14.34 -19.97 -9.31
CA LYS A 174 15.65 -20.01 -9.96
C LYS A 174 16.66 -20.84 -9.19
N HIS A 175 16.69 -20.71 -7.86
CA HIS A 175 17.53 -21.54 -7.01
C HIS A 175 17.10 -23.02 -7.03
N THR A 176 15.80 -23.30 -6.94
CA THR A 176 15.25 -24.65 -6.98
C THR A 176 15.55 -25.31 -8.33
N ASN A 177 15.37 -24.61 -9.44
CA ASN A 177 15.73 -25.10 -10.78
C ASN A 177 17.24 -25.35 -10.93
N LYS A 178 18.08 -24.52 -10.29
CA LYS A 178 19.52 -24.74 -10.24
C LYS A 178 19.87 -26.00 -9.44
N TRP A 179 19.23 -26.22 -8.29
CA TRP A 179 19.39 -27.42 -7.47
C TRP A 179 18.88 -28.69 -8.18
N ILE A 180 17.73 -28.63 -8.86
CA ILE A 180 17.19 -29.74 -9.65
C ILE A 180 18.18 -30.10 -10.78
N LYS A 181 18.83 -29.12 -11.38
CA LYS A 181 19.86 -29.35 -12.40
C LYS A 181 21.08 -30.07 -11.80
N TYR A 182 21.51 -29.71 -10.60
CA TYR A 182 22.58 -30.41 -9.90
C TYR A 182 22.18 -31.82 -9.44
N VAL A 183 20.94 -32.00 -8.95
CA VAL A 183 20.42 -33.32 -8.57
C VAL A 183 20.28 -34.23 -9.81
N LYS A 184 19.78 -33.71 -10.95
CA LYS A 184 19.79 -34.48 -12.22
C LYS A 184 21.21 -34.83 -12.67
N PHE A 185 22.15 -33.92 -12.55
CA PHE A 185 23.56 -34.19 -12.86
C PHE A 185 24.15 -35.25 -11.90
N GLY A 186 23.78 -35.19 -10.61
CA GLY A 186 24.18 -36.19 -9.63
C GLY A 186 23.56 -37.58 -9.85
N THR A 187 22.33 -37.64 -10.35
CA THR A 187 21.67 -38.91 -10.70
C THR A 187 22.16 -39.51 -12.01
N GLU A 188 22.59 -38.67 -12.98
CA GLU A 188 23.25 -39.16 -14.19
C GLU A 188 24.66 -39.70 -13.94
N VAL A 189 25.34 -39.23 -12.88
CA VAL A 189 26.65 -39.73 -12.44
C VAL A 189 26.54 -41.05 -11.65
N ILE A 190 25.34 -41.38 -11.12
CA ILE A 190 25.06 -42.63 -10.38
C ILE A 190 24.34 -43.64 -11.31
N ASP A 191 24.60 -43.64 -12.55
CA ASP A 191 24.29 -44.80 -13.39
C ASP A 191 25.23 -45.95 -12.94
N PRO A 192 24.70 -47.12 -12.52
CA PRO A 192 25.51 -48.24 -12.08
C PRO A 192 26.59 -48.67 -13.09
N ALA A 193 26.38 -48.35 -14.36
CA ALA A 193 27.41 -48.59 -15.41
C ALA A 193 28.60 -47.62 -15.32
N SER A 194 28.43 -46.41 -14.76
CA SER A 194 29.51 -45.45 -14.54
C SER A 194 30.30 -45.74 -13.26
N LEU A 195 29.66 -46.28 -12.25
CA LEU A 195 30.35 -46.77 -11.03
C LEU A 195 31.28 -47.94 -11.31
N LEU A 196 30.90 -48.85 -12.19
CA LEU A 196 31.75 -49.95 -12.66
C LEU A 196 32.98 -49.51 -13.44
N LYS A 197 32.94 -48.31 -14.05
CA LYS A 197 34.12 -47.73 -14.74
C LYS A 197 35.08 -47.09 -13.74
N LEU A 198 34.60 -46.56 -12.62
CA LEU A 198 35.42 -45.93 -11.58
C LEU A 198 36.16 -46.99 -10.72
N THR A 199 35.57 -48.16 -10.53
CA THR A 199 36.24 -49.26 -9.82
C THR A 199 37.35 -49.94 -10.64
N ARG A 200 37.40 -49.77 -11.98
CA ARG A 200 38.49 -50.26 -12.85
C ARG A 200 39.72 -49.35 -12.90
N LEU A 201 39.65 -48.16 -12.31
CA LEU A 201 40.78 -47.21 -12.23
C LEU A 201 41.61 -47.34 -10.94
N TRP A 202 41.24 -48.27 -10.03
CA TRP A 202 41.90 -48.48 -8.74
C TRP A 202 42.43 -49.92 -8.57
N VAL A 203 42.74 -50.63 -9.69
CA VAL A 203 43.48 -51.91 -9.64
C VAL A 203 44.74 -51.80 -10.51
#